data_3e99ae905b39cfa21bd6e59dbe6d2764
#
_entry.id   3e99ae905b39cfa21bd6e59dbe6d2764
#
_cell.length_a   1.000
_cell.length_b   1.000
_cell.length_c   1.000
_cell.angle_alpha   90.00
_cell.angle_beta   90.00
_cell.angle_gamma   90.00
#
_symmetry.space_group_name_H-M   'P 1'
#
loop_
_entity.id
_entity.type
_entity.pdbx_description
1 polymer ?
#
loop_
_entity_poly.entity_id
_entity_poly.type
_entity_poly.pdbx_seq_one_letter_code
_entity_poly.pdbx_strand_id
1 'polypeptide(L)'
;MKQVLILIFTILIAYGCGQKAKTSSSELTWLTVEEASEIGSGNNDKKFLVDVYTDWCGWCKVMDKKTFTDPEVIKYLNEHFHVVKFDAEQKEALQYRGKTYNWESMGRNGINSLALELLQGRMSYPTLVYLNANLDPIMVSPGYKEPSQLLAELKAL
;
A
#
# COMPACT_ATOMS: atom_id res chain seq x y z
N MET A 1 16.48 40.90 65.34
CA MET A 1 17.33 40.43 64.23
C MET A 1 17.00 38.92 64.02
N LYS A 2 16.07 38.64 63.12
CA LYS A 2 15.71 37.28 62.77
C LYS A 2 15.98 37.14 61.25
N GLN A 3 16.99 36.32 60.92
CA GLN A 3 17.29 35.97 59.55
C GLN A 3 16.30 34.91 59.07
N VAL A 4 15.56 35.22 57.99
CA VAL A 4 14.68 34.26 57.32
C VAL A 4 15.49 33.63 56.20
N LEU A 5 15.78 32.33 56.34
CA LEU A 5 16.45 31.50 55.34
C LEU A 5 15.41 31.06 54.30
N ILE A 6 15.47 31.61 53.10
CA ILE A 6 14.62 31.20 51.99
C ILE A 6 15.32 30.05 51.27
N LEU A 7 14.81 28.82 51.48
CA LEU A 7 15.20 27.63 50.72
C LEU A 7 14.52 27.70 49.33
N ILE A 8 15.29 27.97 48.29
CA ILE A 8 14.86 27.87 46.88
C ILE A 8 14.94 26.39 46.47
N PHE A 9 13.79 25.75 46.38
CA PHE A 9 13.64 24.40 45.89
C PHE A 9 13.57 24.43 44.37
N THR A 10 14.70 24.19 43.68
CA THR A 10 14.76 24.10 42.24
C THR A 10 14.20 22.77 41.79
N ILE A 11 12.97 22.77 41.25
CA ILE A 11 12.33 21.61 40.62
C ILE A 11 12.94 21.44 39.22
N LEU A 12 13.81 20.47 39.06
CA LEU A 12 14.28 19.97 37.78
C LEU A 12 13.16 19.18 37.10
N ILE A 13 12.43 19.85 36.20
CA ILE A 13 11.48 19.15 35.30
C ILE A 13 12.31 18.44 34.22
N ALA A 14 12.51 17.14 34.39
CA ALA A 14 13.04 16.28 33.34
C ALA A 14 11.99 16.14 32.22
N TYR A 15 12.19 16.88 31.13
CA TYR A 15 11.46 16.65 29.90
C TYR A 15 11.89 15.30 29.32
N GLY A 16 11.16 14.26 29.69
CA GLY A 16 11.26 12.96 29.05
C GLY A 16 10.74 13.09 27.61
N CYS A 17 11.66 13.16 26.65
CA CYS A 17 11.35 13.03 25.23
C CYS A 17 10.85 11.59 25.00
N GLY A 18 9.54 11.38 25.08
CA GLY A 18 8.90 10.13 24.75
C GLY A 18 9.03 9.89 23.25
N GLN A 19 10.05 9.14 22.84
CA GLN A 19 10.09 8.58 21.49
C GLN A 19 8.89 7.63 21.36
N LYS A 20 7.89 8.08 20.60
CA LYS A 20 6.78 7.23 20.17
C LYS A 20 7.40 6.11 19.33
N ALA A 21 7.58 4.92 19.90
CA ALA A 21 7.96 3.74 19.16
C ALA A 21 6.91 3.57 18.04
N LYS A 22 7.35 3.64 16.79
CA LYS A 22 6.52 3.29 15.64
C LYS A 22 6.18 1.81 15.81
N THR A 23 4.97 1.53 16.28
CA THR A 23 4.45 0.16 16.36
C THR A 23 4.34 -0.32 14.92
N SER A 24 5.26 -1.20 14.50
CA SER A 24 5.15 -1.89 13.22
C SER A 24 3.86 -2.71 13.29
N SER A 25 2.89 -2.37 12.45
CA SER A 25 1.67 -3.17 12.31
C SER A 25 2.07 -4.58 11.87
N SER A 26 1.49 -5.59 12.52
CA SER A 26 1.67 -7.00 12.16
C SER A 26 0.90 -7.41 10.90
N GLU A 27 0.15 -6.47 10.30
CA GLU A 27 -0.71 -6.69 9.15
C GLU A 27 -0.56 -5.53 8.15
N LEU A 28 -0.91 -5.79 6.88
CA LEU A 28 -1.03 -4.77 5.85
C LEU A 28 -2.38 -4.08 5.94
N THR A 29 -2.38 -2.77 5.83
CA THR A 29 -3.61 -1.98 5.66
C THR A 29 -3.85 -1.77 4.18
N TRP A 30 -4.75 -2.57 3.60
CA TRP A 30 -5.11 -2.49 2.20
C TRP A 30 -6.00 -1.29 1.93
N LEU A 31 -5.65 -0.51 0.93
CA LEU A 31 -6.43 0.61 0.42
C LEU A 31 -7.28 0.18 -0.77
N THR A 32 -8.38 0.90 -0.99
CA THR A 32 -9.08 0.89 -2.28
C THR A 32 -8.33 1.73 -3.31
N VAL A 33 -8.73 1.64 -4.56
CA VAL A 33 -8.19 2.47 -5.66
C VAL A 33 -8.48 3.95 -5.42
N GLU A 34 -9.67 4.28 -4.92
CA GLU A 34 -10.09 5.65 -4.63
C GLU A 34 -9.27 6.27 -3.49
N GLU A 35 -9.10 5.53 -2.37
CA GLU A 35 -8.27 5.97 -1.26
C GLU A 35 -6.81 6.20 -1.71
N ALA A 36 -6.28 5.32 -2.55
CA ALA A 36 -4.94 5.50 -3.13
C ALA A 36 -4.88 6.75 -4.02
N SER A 37 -5.94 7.00 -4.81
CA SER A 37 -6.04 8.18 -5.68
C SER A 37 -6.06 9.49 -4.88
N GLU A 38 -6.74 9.51 -3.74
CA GLU A 38 -6.76 10.65 -2.82
C GLU A 38 -5.39 10.91 -2.21
N ILE A 39 -4.71 9.86 -1.72
CA ILE A 39 -3.36 9.95 -1.15
C ILE A 39 -2.35 10.43 -2.19
N GLY A 40 -2.37 9.87 -3.40
CA GLY A 40 -1.42 10.21 -4.47
C GLY A 40 -1.62 11.61 -5.06
N SER A 41 -2.80 12.23 -4.85
CA SER A 41 -3.05 13.63 -5.23
C SER A 41 -2.56 14.64 -4.19
N GLY A 42 -2.16 14.18 -3.00
CA GLY A 42 -1.67 14.98 -1.89
C GLY A 42 -0.14 15.00 -1.78
N ASN A 43 0.35 15.41 -0.61
CA ASN A 43 1.78 15.33 -0.29
C ASN A 43 2.09 13.95 0.28
N ASN A 44 2.65 13.07 -0.55
CA ASN A 44 2.94 11.68 -0.23
C ASN A 44 4.37 11.31 -0.66
N ASP A 45 5.10 10.62 0.21
CA ASP A 45 6.49 10.21 -0.03
C ASP A 45 6.63 8.72 -0.37
N LYS A 46 5.56 7.91 -0.13
CA LYS A 46 5.61 6.48 -0.38
C LYS A 46 5.16 6.13 -1.79
N LYS A 47 5.74 5.06 -2.31
CA LYS A 47 5.27 4.41 -3.53
C LYS A 47 3.97 3.64 -3.27
N PHE A 48 3.31 3.22 -4.34
CA PHE A 48 2.14 2.34 -4.26
C PHE A 48 2.46 0.98 -4.86
N LEU A 49 1.95 -0.05 -4.21
CA LEU A 49 1.90 -1.42 -4.74
C LEU A 49 0.44 -1.77 -4.92
N VAL A 50 0.01 -1.95 -6.17
CA VAL A 50 -1.34 -2.39 -6.51
C VAL A 50 -1.31 -3.88 -6.82
N ASP A 51 -1.98 -4.68 -5.99
CA ASP A 51 -2.24 -6.09 -6.26
C ASP A 51 -3.53 -6.21 -7.08
N VAL A 52 -3.34 -6.49 -8.37
CA VAL A 52 -4.45 -6.68 -9.30
C VAL A 52 -4.82 -8.16 -9.33
N TYR A 53 -6.04 -8.46 -8.90
CA TYR A 53 -6.54 -9.82 -8.74
C TYR A 53 -7.93 -10.01 -9.38
N THR A 54 -8.45 -11.22 -9.30
CA THR A 54 -9.84 -11.57 -9.57
C THR A 54 -10.30 -12.60 -8.54
N ASP A 55 -11.59 -12.68 -8.26
CA ASP A 55 -12.16 -13.59 -7.27
C ASP A 55 -11.92 -15.08 -7.55
N TRP A 56 -11.83 -15.46 -8.82
CA TRP A 56 -11.58 -16.85 -9.23
C TRP A 56 -10.08 -17.22 -9.26
N CYS A 57 -9.17 -16.25 -9.08
CA CYS A 57 -7.73 -16.47 -9.19
C CYS A 57 -7.16 -17.27 -8.00
N GLY A 58 -6.85 -18.54 -8.24
CA GLY A 58 -6.27 -19.43 -7.21
C GLY A 58 -4.89 -18.96 -6.71
N TRP A 59 -4.01 -18.51 -7.60
CA TRP A 59 -2.67 -18.03 -7.24
C TRP A 59 -2.70 -16.71 -6.49
N CYS A 60 -3.70 -15.85 -6.72
CA CYS A 60 -3.92 -14.64 -5.92
C CYS A 60 -4.19 -15.02 -4.46
N LYS A 61 -5.09 -15.99 -4.24
CA LYS A 61 -5.41 -16.51 -2.88
C LYS A 61 -4.19 -17.15 -2.20
N VAL A 62 -3.30 -17.78 -2.95
CA VAL A 62 -2.04 -18.30 -2.41
C VAL A 62 -1.12 -17.15 -2.01
N MET A 63 -1.01 -16.11 -2.83
CA MET A 63 -0.18 -14.94 -2.55
C MET A 63 -0.67 -14.18 -1.32
N ASP A 64 -1.99 -14.03 -1.18
CA ASP A 64 -2.60 -13.42 0.01
C ASP A 64 -2.23 -14.17 1.30
N LYS A 65 -2.22 -15.51 1.25
CA LYS A 65 -1.99 -16.36 2.44
C LYS A 65 -0.51 -16.57 2.76
N LYS A 66 0.38 -16.47 1.79
CA LYS A 66 1.80 -16.81 1.99
C LYS A 66 2.71 -15.60 1.91
N THR A 67 2.51 -14.75 0.89
CA THR A 67 3.42 -13.65 0.61
C THR A 67 3.06 -12.42 1.41
N PHE A 68 1.79 -12.02 1.39
CA PHE A 68 1.34 -10.83 2.11
C PHE A 68 1.11 -11.04 3.61
N THR A 69 1.32 -12.25 4.12
CA THR A 69 1.36 -12.55 5.56
C THR A 69 2.77 -12.77 6.11
N ASP A 70 3.78 -12.74 5.24
CA ASP A 70 5.17 -12.85 5.67
C ASP A 70 5.61 -11.60 6.46
N PRO A 71 6.18 -11.75 7.67
CA PRO A 71 6.51 -10.61 8.53
C PRO A 71 7.52 -9.62 7.92
N GLU A 72 8.48 -10.10 7.12
CA GLU A 72 9.46 -9.20 6.49
C GLU A 72 8.83 -8.42 5.33
N VAL A 73 7.94 -9.07 4.56
CA VAL A 73 7.16 -8.41 3.51
C VAL A 73 6.26 -7.34 4.12
N ILE A 74 5.49 -7.68 5.17
CA ILE A 74 4.62 -6.74 5.87
C ILE A 74 5.41 -5.54 6.38
N LYS A 75 6.53 -5.79 7.05
CA LYS A 75 7.38 -4.73 7.57
C LYS A 75 7.85 -3.79 6.46
N TYR A 76 8.40 -4.35 5.38
CA TYR A 76 8.95 -3.55 4.29
C TYR A 76 7.87 -2.75 3.57
N LEU A 77 6.74 -3.38 3.27
CA LEU A 77 5.60 -2.70 2.63
C LEU A 77 5.04 -1.57 3.51
N ASN A 78 4.81 -1.81 4.80
CA ASN A 78 4.32 -0.78 5.72
C ASN A 78 5.27 0.41 5.86
N GLU A 79 6.59 0.20 5.71
CA GLU A 79 7.58 1.28 5.80
C GLU A 79 7.67 2.11 4.50
N HIS A 80 7.55 1.48 3.33
CA HIS A 80 7.92 2.09 2.06
C HIS A 80 6.80 2.25 1.04
N PHE A 81 5.67 1.55 1.24
CA PHE A 81 4.58 1.51 0.27
C PHE A 81 3.22 1.78 0.90
N HIS A 82 2.31 2.28 0.10
CA HIS A 82 0.87 2.12 0.27
C HIS A 82 0.44 0.90 -0.53
N VAL A 83 -0.27 -0.03 0.09
CA VAL A 83 -0.73 -1.26 -0.57
C VAL A 83 -2.19 -1.13 -0.97
N VAL A 84 -2.48 -1.45 -2.21
CA VAL A 84 -3.81 -1.30 -2.82
C VAL A 84 -4.28 -2.65 -3.31
N LYS A 85 -5.52 -3.02 -2.98
CA LYS A 85 -6.17 -4.22 -3.48
C LYS A 85 -7.16 -3.84 -4.57
N PHE A 86 -7.02 -4.42 -5.76
CA PHE A 86 -7.86 -4.08 -6.90
C PHE A 86 -8.38 -5.32 -7.63
N ASP A 87 -9.70 -5.54 -7.55
CA ASP A 87 -10.37 -6.56 -8.36
C ASP A 87 -10.52 -6.05 -9.80
N ALA A 88 -9.82 -6.71 -10.72
CA ALA A 88 -9.87 -6.36 -12.13
C ALA A 88 -11.26 -6.49 -12.76
N GLU A 89 -12.14 -7.31 -12.18
CA GLU A 89 -13.50 -7.55 -12.66
C GLU A 89 -14.56 -6.73 -11.90
N GLN A 90 -14.14 -5.79 -11.03
CA GLN A 90 -15.04 -4.92 -10.28
C GLN A 90 -16.00 -4.18 -11.22
N LYS A 91 -17.31 -4.30 -10.93
CA LYS A 91 -18.37 -3.73 -11.76
C LYS A 91 -18.70 -2.28 -11.45
N GLU A 92 -18.47 -1.88 -10.21
CA GLU A 92 -18.69 -0.51 -9.78
C GLU A 92 -17.69 0.42 -10.49
N ALA A 93 -18.20 1.59 -10.86
CA ALA A 93 -17.35 2.63 -11.44
C ALA A 93 -16.34 3.12 -10.41
N LEU A 94 -15.08 3.27 -10.83
CA LEU A 94 -13.97 3.72 -10.00
C LEU A 94 -13.55 5.14 -10.36
N GLN A 95 -13.16 5.92 -9.34
CA GLN A 95 -12.52 7.21 -9.53
C GLN A 95 -11.01 7.09 -9.30
N TYR A 96 -10.22 7.35 -10.32
CA TYR A 96 -8.77 7.30 -10.23
C TYR A 96 -8.12 8.45 -10.99
N ARG A 97 -7.32 9.28 -10.30
CA ARG A 97 -6.64 10.45 -10.87
C ARG A 97 -7.59 11.42 -11.60
N GLY A 98 -8.78 11.63 -11.03
CA GLY A 98 -9.80 12.52 -11.60
C GLY A 98 -10.54 11.97 -12.83
N LYS A 99 -10.31 10.72 -13.20
CA LYS A 99 -10.98 10.03 -14.31
C LYS A 99 -11.88 8.92 -13.78
N THR A 100 -13.04 8.72 -14.41
CA THR A 100 -13.95 7.61 -14.12
C THR A 100 -13.60 6.41 -15.00
N TYR A 101 -13.48 5.25 -14.35
CA TYR A 101 -13.24 3.96 -15.01
C TYR A 101 -14.43 3.06 -14.79
N ASN A 102 -14.95 2.49 -15.86
CA ASN A 102 -16.13 1.65 -15.83
C ASN A 102 -15.78 0.20 -16.13
N TRP A 103 -16.68 -0.68 -15.71
CA TRP A 103 -16.62 -2.07 -16.15
C TRP A 103 -17.04 -2.16 -17.63
N GLU A 104 -16.27 -2.91 -18.41
CA GLU A 104 -16.48 -3.14 -19.83
C GLU A 104 -16.68 -4.63 -20.09
N SER A 105 -17.72 -4.98 -20.85
CA SER A 105 -17.98 -6.36 -21.24
C SER A 105 -16.96 -6.84 -22.27
N MET A 106 -16.31 -7.98 -22.00
CA MET A 106 -15.38 -8.63 -22.91
C MET A 106 -15.80 -10.09 -23.15
N GLY A 107 -16.70 -10.30 -24.08
CA GLY A 107 -17.24 -11.63 -24.37
C GLY A 107 -18.13 -12.16 -23.22
N ARG A 108 -17.73 -13.27 -22.59
CA ARG A 108 -18.48 -13.88 -21.47
C ARG A 108 -18.23 -13.19 -20.13
N ASN A 109 -17.10 -12.55 -20.01
CA ASN A 109 -16.63 -11.85 -18.81
C ASN A 109 -16.56 -10.37 -19.11
N GLY A 110 -16.10 -9.61 -18.15
CA GLY A 110 -15.80 -8.20 -18.30
C GLY A 110 -14.68 -7.80 -17.38
N ILE A 111 -14.18 -6.60 -17.58
CA ILE A 111 -13.06 -6.05 -16.83
C ILE A 111 -13.30 -4.57 -16.56
N ASN A 112 -12.83 -4.07 -15.45
CA ASN A 112 -12.78 -2.64 -15.22
C ASN A 112 -11.71 -2.01 -16.12
N SER A 113 -12.04 -0.92 -16.81
CA SER A 113 -11.11 -0.26 -17.75
C SER A 113 -9.82 0.26 -17.10
N LEU A 114 -9.81 0.49 -15.78
CA LEU A 114 -8.57 0.77 -15.05
C LEU A 114 -7.61 -0.42 -15.05
N ALA A 115 -8.11 -1.65 -14.94
CA ALA A 115 -7.26 -2.83 -15.02
C ALA A 115 -6.61 -2.97 -16.39
N LEU A 116 -7.34 -2.66 -17.48
CA LEU A 116 -6.75 -2.63 -18.83
C LEU A 116 -5.59 -1.63 -18.93
N GLU A 117 -5.77 -0.45 -18.34
CA GLU A 117 -4.74 0.61 -18.33
C GLU A 117 -3.53 0.20 -17.49
N LEU A 118 -3.73 -0.21 -16.23
CA LEU A 118 -2.64 -0.59 -15.32
C LEU A 118 -1.86 -1.81 -15.80
N LEU A 119 -2.55 -2.80 -16.36
CA LEU A 119 -1.94 -4.03 -16.87
C LEU A 119 -1.41 -3.89 -18.32
N GLN A 120 -1.55 -2.71 -18.91
CA GLN A 120 -1.11 -2.44 -20.30
C GLN A 120 -1.70 -3.45 -21.30
N GLY A 121 -2.95 -3.85 -21.09
CA GLY A 121 -3.66 -4.83 -21.92
C GLY A 121 -3.25 -6.30 -21.70
N ARG A 122 -2.31 -6.59 -20.79
CA ARG A 122 -1.86 -7.96 -20.50
C ARG A 122 -2.60 -8.54 -19.29
N MET A 123 -3.75 -9.17 -19.53
CA MET A 123 -4.57 -9.75 -18.47
C MET A 123 -3.98 -11.07 -17.95
N SER A 124 -3.21 -11.00 -16.86
CA SER A 124 -2.76 -12.15 -16.08
C SER A 124 -2.88 -11.86 -14.60
N TYR A 125 -3.18 -12.88 -13.78
CA TYR A 125 -3.40 -12.70 -12.35
C TYR A 125 -2.68 -13.79 -11.52
N PRO A 126 -2.11 -13.39 -10.35
CA PRO A 126 -1.96 -12.03 -9.85
C PRO A 126 -0.99 -11.22 -10.70
N THR A 127 -1.13 -9.91 -10.71
CA THR A 127 -0.13 -8.99 -11.25
C THR A 127 0.06 -7.83 -10.28
N LEU A 128 1.30 -7.55 -9.92
CA LEU A 128 1.67 -6.40 -9.12
C LEU A 128 2.00 -5.22 -10.02
N VAL A 129 1.38 -4.07 -9.73
CA VAL A 129 1.70 -2.82 -10.41
C VAL A 129 2.32 -1.88 -9.40
N TYR A 130 3.52 -1.39 -9.70
CA TYR A 130 4.24 -0.44 -8.88
C TYR A 130 4.07 0.95 -9.44
N LEU A 131 3.70 1.89 -8.57
CA LEU A 131 3.51 3.29 -8.92
C LEU A 131 4.39 4.16 -8.04
N ASN A 132 4.83 5.31 -8.55
CA ASN A 132 5.50 6.31 -7.74
C ASN A 132 4.52 7.04 -6.80
N ALA A 133 5.01 7.98 -6.01
CA ALA A 133 4.21 8.76 -5.08
C ALA A 133 3.07 9.56 -5.76
N ASN A 134 3.21 9.87 -7.05
CA ASN A 134 2.21 10.59 -7.85
C ASN A 134 1.30 9.64 -8.66
N LEU A 135 1.34 8.34 -8.37
CA LEU A 135 0.58 7.30 -9.06
C LEU A 135 0.99 7.07 -10.53
N ASP A 136 2.19 7.50 -10.95
CA ASP A 136 2.69 7.16 -12.27
C ASP A 136 3.29 5.75 -12.27
N PRO A 137 3.05 4.94 -13.31
CA PRO A 137 3.55 3.58 -13.39
C PRO A 137 5.08 3.51 -13.40
N ILE A 138 5.66 2.65 -12.54
CA ILE A 138 7.09 2.33 -12.50
C ILE A 138 7.33 0.98 -13.17
N MET A 139 6.56 -0.03 -12.76
CA MET A 139 6.76 -1.40 -13.23
C MET A 139 5.47 -2.21 -13.13
N VAL A 140 5.29 -3.15 -14.05
CA VAL A 140 4.24 -4.17 -14.01
C VAL A 140 4.92 -5.53 -13.89
N SER A 141 4.59 -6.28 -12.85
CA SER A 141 5.22 -7.56 -12.51
C SER A 141 4.17 -8.68 -12.43
N PRO A 142 3.98 -9.45 -13.50
CA PRO A 142 2.98 -10.51 -13.53
C PRO A 142 3.41 -11.78 -12.78
N GLY A 143 2.42 -12.51 -12.29
CA GLY A 143 2.55 -13.83 -11.69
C GLY A 143 2.80 -13.80 -10.18
N TYR A 144 2.58 -14.95 -9.56
CA TYR A 144 2.82 -15.21 -8.16
C TYR A 144 4.28 -14.96 -7.77
N LYS A 145 4.50 -14.40 -6.60
CA LYS A 145 5.83 -14.18 -5.98
C LYS A 145 5.89 -14.86 -4.62
N GLU A 146 6.93 -15.64 -4.38
CA GLU A 146 7.30 -16.06 -3.03
C GLU A 146 7.78 -14.82 -2.22
N PRO A 147 7.70 -14.84 -0.87
CA PRO A 147 8.11 -13.70 -0.04
C PRO A 147 9.49 -13.15 -0.38
N SER A 148 10.49 -14.01 -0.56
CA SER A 148 11.85 -13.60 -0.89
C SER A 148 11.97 -12.94 -2.26
N GLN A 149 11.17 -13.40 -3.24
CA GLN A 149 11.13 -12.82 -4.58
C GLN A 149 10.51 -11.42 -4.54
N LEU A 150 9.37 -11.28 -3.81
CA LEU A 150 8.74 -9.98 -3.65
C LEU A 150 9.67 -8.99 -2.93
N LEU A 151 10.33 -9.40 -1.84
CA LEU A 151 11.29 -8.53 -1.14
C LEU A 151 12.45 -8.10 -2.02
N ALA A 152 12.99 -9.00 -2.85
CA ALA A 152 14.05 -8.64 -3.79
C ALA A 152 13.59 -7.61 -4.82
N GLU A 153 12.37 -7.77 -5.34
CA GLU A 153 11.75 -6.84 -6.29
C GLU A 153 11.48 -5.46 -5.66
N LEU A 154 10.90 -5.44 -4.45
CA LEU A 154 10.61 -4.21 -3.70
C LEU A 154 11.88 -3.39 -3.39
N LYS A 155 12.98 -4.07 -3.06
CA LYS A 155 14.26 -3.43 -2.73
C LYS A 155 15.01 -2.90 -3.97
N ALA A 156 14.65 -3.36 -5.15
CA ALA A 156 15.23 -2.92 -6.42
C ALA A 156 14.56 -1.65 -6.99
N LEU A 157 13.41 -1.23 -6.43
CA LEU A 157 12.63 -0.06 -6.82
C LEU A 157 13.04 1.19 -6.03
#